data_12b56e542d014ce7c74ecd3370e00802
#
_entry.id   12b56e542d014ce7c74ecd3370e00802
#
_cell.length_a   1.000
_cell.length_b   1.000
_cell.length_c   1.000
_cell.angle_alpha   90.00
_cell.angle_beta   90.00
_cell.angle_gamma   90.00
#
_symmetry.space_group_name_H-M   'P 1'
#
loop_
_entity.id
_entity.type
_entity.pdbx_description
1 polymer ?
#
loop_
_entity_poly.entity_id
_entity_poly.type
_entity_poly.pdbx_seq_one_letter_code
_entity_poly.pdbx_strand_id
1 'polypeptide(L)'
;KVLYETGCFDDVYEITGEVSQKIRDSLEFPQTGPIGCNKFDSDEKIYYVDLNAAYMRFVQYIPTGIPNEDGEFPGRNYTVGKVIQQLYDIRKASNPKLAMTLKLLMNSTWGYSIKKPQEMKSKHYEKVDNFVERFSPFVLKYEFTQGQSGLVTTLKPIVEHWSYPQFAKAVLDNYNEFFSEVKSKVKVYYENIDALMTNEEGYNKLIEMGMVGEKMGQFKLDKIFTEVHVLSKRKYWGVKEDGEIVKHCMK
;
A
#
# COMPACT_ATOMS: atom_id res chain seq x y z
N LYS A 1 4.00 3.75 -19.81
CA LYS A 1 4.01 3.50 -21.28
C LYS A 1 3.42 2.13 -21.58
N VAL A 2 3.96 1.01 -21.07
CA VAL A 2 3.45 -0.35 -21.33
C VAL A 2 1.94 -0.47 -21.09
N LEU A 3 1.42 0.03 -19.97
CA LEU A 3 0.00 -0.06 -19.64
C LEU A 3 -0.89 0.75 -20.61
N TYR A 4 -0.39 1.84 -21.16
CA TYR A 4 -1.10 2.60 -22.21
C TYR A 4 -1.19 1.82 -23.54
N GLU A 5 -0.08 1.20 -23.93
CA GLU A 5 -0.01 0.42 -25.18
C GLU A 5 -0.86 -0.85 -25.14
N THR A 6 -1.28 -1.30 -23.96
CA THR A 6 -2.12 -2.49 -23.77
C THR A 6 -3.61 -2.20 -23.60
N GLY A 7 -4.06 -0.93 -23.76
CA GLY A 7 -5.45 -0.53 -23.60
C GLY A 7 -5.95 -0.49 -22.15
N CYS A 8 -5.04 -0.53 -21.16
CA CYS A 8 -5.42 -0.42 -19.75
C CYS A 8 -6.06 0.92 -19.40
N PHE A 9 -5.79 1.95 -20.17
CA PHE A 9 -6.28 3.31 -19.96
C PHE A 9 -7.29 3.76 -21.01
N ASP A 10 -7.84 2.84 -21.82
CA ASP A 10 -8.93 3.15 -22.73
C ASP A 10 -10.14 3.62 -21.93
N ASP A 11 -10.71 4.78 -22.33
CA ASP A 11 -11.81 5.48 -21.64
C ASP A 11 -11.53 5.88 -20.19
N VAL A 12 -10.25 5.89 -19.77
CA VAL A 12 -9.82 6.37 -18.46
C VAL A 12 -9.41 7.84 -18.56
N TYR A 13 -10.08 8.69 -17.80
CA TYR A 13 -9.80 10.13 -17.78
C TYR A 13 -8.97 10.51 -16.55
N GLU A 14 -8.04 11.43 -16.75
CA GLU A 14 -7.33 12.06 -15.64
C GLU A 14 -8.28 12.96 -14.85
N ILE A 15 -8.39 12.72 -13.55
CA ILE A 15 -9.32 13.45 -12.68
C ILE A 15 -8.58 14.51 -11.89
N THR A 16 -9.05 15.76 -12.02
CA THR A 16 -8.48 16.95 -11.37
C THR A 16 -9.54 17.69 -10.56
N GLY A 17 -9.15 18.77 -9.87
CA GLY A 17 -10.06 19.63 -9.14
C GLY A 17 -10.76 18.97 -7.93
N GLU A 18 -11.97 19.41 -7.63
CA GLU A 18 -12.73 19.01 -6.44
C GLU A 18 -13.08 17.53 -6.44
N VAL A 19 -13.44 16.95 -7.57
CA VAL A 19 -13.75 15.50 -7.67
C VAL A 19 -12.51 14.67 -7.34
N SER A 20 -11.33 15.05 -7.85
CA SER A 20 -10.07 14.40 -7.50
C SER A 20 -9.79 14.48 -6.00
N GLN A 21 -10.06 15.62 -5.38
CA GLN A 21 -9.85 15.80 -3.94
C GLN A 21 -10.84 14.96 -3.12
N LYS A 22 -12.12 14.95 -3.47
CA LYS A 22 -13.14 14.09 -2.83
C LYS A 22 -12.72 12.61 -2.86
N ILE A 23 -12.28 12.11 -4.02
CA ILE A 23 -11.82 10.73 -4.17
C ILE A 23 -10.59 10.48 -3.27
N ARG A 24 -9.62 11.40 -3.25
CA ARG A 24 -8.41 11.28 -2.41
C ARG A 24 -8.72 11.28 -0.92
N ASP A 25 -9.68 12.08 -0.49
CA ASP A 25 -10.09 12.19 0.91
C ASP A 25 -10.86 10.94 1.39
N SER A 26 -11.48 10.19 0.46
CA SER A 26 -12.15 8.93 0.72
C SER A 26 -11.24 7.68 0.66
N LEU A 27 -9.92 7.84 0.48
CA LEU A 27 -9.00 6.71 0.42
C LEU A 27 -8.76 6.12 1.82
N GLU A 28 -9.12 4.87 2.00
CA GLU A 28 -8.89 4.12 3.23
C GLU A 28 -7.69 3.20 3.07
N PHE A 29 -6.57 3.57 3.69
CA PHE A 29 -5.33 2.80 3.62
C PHE A 29 -5.30 1.64 4.62
N PRO A 30 -4.59 0.54 4.28
CA PRO A 30 -4.40 -0.60 5.16
C PRO A 30 -3.91 -0.22 6.54
N GLN A 31 -4.47 -0.86 7.55
CA GLN A 31 -4.09 -0.64 8.94
C GLN A 31 -2.85 -1.47 9.30
N THR A 32 -2.21 -1.09 10.39
CA THR A 32 -1.12 -1.86 10.99
C THR A 32 -1.22 -1.73 12.51
N GLY A 33 -1.20 -2.86 13.19
CA GLY A 33 -1.20 -2.90 14.65
C GLY A 33 -2.06 -4.02 15.23
N PRO A 34 -2.09 -4.15 16.55
CA PRO A 34 -2.99 -5.05 17.25
C PRO A 34 -4.44 -4.62 17.03
N ILE A 35 -5.34 -5.61 16.89
CA ILE A 35 -6.76 -5.35 16.66
C ILE A 35 -7.49 -5.24 17.98
N GLY A 36 -8.24 -4.18 18.19
CA GLY A 36 -9.06 -3.96 19.38
C GLY A 36 -8.29 -3.62 20.67
N CYS A 37 -6.96 -3.49 20.60
CA CYS A 37 -6.10 -3.17 21.74
C CYS A 37 -4.84 -2.43 21.33
N ASN A 38 -4.10 -1.88 22.30
CA ASN A 38 -2.83 -1.20 22.03
C ASN A 38 -1.63 -2.13 22.04
N LYS A 39 -1.76 -3.28 22.71
CA LYS A 39 -0.74 -4.33 22.83
C LYS A 39 -1.43 -5.69 22.81
N PHE A 40 -0.71 -6.70 22.37
CA PHE A 40 -1.18 -8.07 22.32
C PHE A 40 -0.04 -8.98 22.77
N ASP A 41 -0.33 -9.88 23.69
CA ASP A 41 0.58 -10.91 24.16
C ASP A 41 -0.14 -12.26 24.08
N SER A 42 0.55 -13.30 23.66
CA SER A 42 0.01 -14.66 23.59
C SER A 42 1.10 -15.70 23.84
N ASP A 43 0.76 -16.71 24.59
CA ASP A 43 1.46 -17.99 24.78
C ASP A 43 0.80 -19.14 24.02
N GLU A 44 -0.28 -18.85 23.28
CA GLU A 44 -0.86 -19.78 22.32
C GLU A 44 -0.09 -19.74 20.99
N LYS A 45 -0.20 -20.81 20.19
CA LYS A 45 0.36 -20.80 18.82
C LYS A 45 -0.28 -19.73 17.96
N ILE A 46 0.54 -18.84 17.45
CA ILE A 46 0.15 -17.76 16.56
C ILE A 46 0.77 -17.97 15.19
N TYR A 47 -0.07 -18.02 14.17
CA TYR A 47 0.27 -18.17 12.77
C TYR A 47 0.38 -16.79 12.13
N TYR A 48 1.57 -16.44 11.67
CA TYR A 48 1.81 -15.23 10.90
C TYR A 48 1.75 -15.58 9.42
N VAL A 49 0.74 -15.04 8.73
CA VAL A 49 0.50 -15.29 7.31
C VAL A 49 0.61 -13.99 6.54
N ASP A 50 1.17 -14.05 5.34
CA ASP A 50 1.42 -12.92 4.44
C ASP A 50 0.72 -13.15 3.11
N LEU A 51 0.03 -12.13 2.58
CA LEU A 51 -0.72 -12.25 1.34
C LEU A 51 0.18 -12.13 0.11
N ASN A 52 0.27 -13.18 -0.68
CA ASN A 52 1.08 -13.19 -1.89
C ASN A 52 0.66 -12.10 -2.88
N ALA A 53 1.58 -11.14 -3.12
CA ALA A 53 1.39 -10.04 -4.05
C ALA A 53 0.09 -9.24 -3.81
N ALA A 54 -0.17 -8.87 -2.56
CA ALA A 54 -1.42 -8.28 -2.07
C ALA A 54 -1.98 -7.18 -2.99
N TYR A 55 -1.24 -6.09 -3.17
CA TYR A 55 -1.74 -4.99 -4.01
C TYR A 55 -2.02 -5.43 -5.46
N MET A 56 -1.26 -6.36 -5.99
CA MET A 56 -1.46 -6.88 -7.35
C MET A 56 -2.78 -7.62 -7.47
N ARG A 57 -3.16 -8.38 -6.44
CA ARG A 57 -4.44 -9.07 -6.35
C ARG A 57 -5.62 -8.12 -6.45
N PHE A 58 -5.47 -6.90 -5.94
CA PHE A 58 -6.52 -5.89 -5.88
C PHE A 58 -6.55 -4.95 -7.08
N VAL A 59 -5.54 -5.00 -7.95
CA VAL A 59 -5.54 -4.33 -9.26
C VAL A 59 -6.41 -5.14 -10.22
N GLN A 60 -7.72 -4.97 -10.16
CA GLN A 60 -8.68 -5.72 -10.98
C GLN A 60 -9.19 -4.92 -12.16
N TYR A 61 -9.48 -3.65 -11.96
CA TYR A 61 -10.01 -2.75 -12.98
C TYR A 61 -9.59 -1.30 -12.72
N ILE A 62 -9.75 -0.46 -13.75
CA ILE A 62 -9.69 0.99 -13.63
C ILE A 62 -11.10 1.53 -13.90
N PRO A 63 -11.67 2.39 -13.03
CA PRO A 63 -12.93 3.09 -13.30
C PRO A 63 -12.82 3.97 -14.55
N THR A 64 -13.84 3.91 -15.43
CA THR A 64 -13.86 4.56 -16.73
C THR A 64 -15.04 5.49 -16.92
N GLY A 65 -14.93 6.40 -17.88
CA GLY A 65 -15.92 7.42 -18.17
C GLY A 65 -15.78 8.66 -17.29
N ILE A 66 -16.68 9.60 -17.48
CA ILE A 66 -16.73 10.85 -16.69
C ILE A 66 -17.49 10.58 -15.40
N PRO A 67 -16.90 10.85 -14.23
CA PRO A 67 -17.60 10.62 -12.96
C PRO A 67 -18.73 11.66 -12.76
N ASN A 68 -19.72 11.27 -11.95
CA ASN A 68 -20.72 12.19 -11.43
C ASN A 68 -20.11 13.10 -10.34
N GLU A 69 -20.94 14.00 -9.76
CA GLU A 69 -20.52 14.95 -8.71
C GLU A 69 -20.06 14.24 -7.41
N ASP A 70 -20.49 13.00 -7.18
CA ASP A 70 -20.09 12.18 -6.04
C ASP A 70 -18.81 11.39 -6.29
N GLY A 71 -18.28 11.43 -7.52
CA GLY A 71 -17.07 10.72 -7.91
C GLY A 71 -17.31 9.26 -8.29
N GLU A 72 -18.55 8.88 -8.62
CA GLU A 72 -18.89 7.56 -9.12
C GLU A 72 -18.70 7.48 -10.64
N PHE A 73 -18.17 6.37 -11.11
CA PHE A 73 -17.84 6.15 -12.52
C PHE A 73 -18.82 5.21 -13.20
N PRO A 74 -19.23 5.50 -14.46
CA PRO A 74 -20.22 4.70 -15.16
C PRO A 74 -19.69 3.35 -15.66
N GLY A 75 -18.36 3.19 -15.76
CA GLY A 75 -17.76 1.98 -16.34
C GLY A 75 -16.52 1.47 -15.63
N ARG A 76 -16.03 0.32 -16.08
CA ARG A 76 -14.81 -0.34 -15.57
C ARG A 76 -14.03 -0.99 -16.71
N ASN A 77 -12.73 -0.72 -16.79
CA ASN A 77 -11.81 -1.39 -17.71
C ASN A 77 -11.01 -2.46 -16.96
N TYR A 78 -11.25 -3.73 -17.29
CA TYR A 78 -10.61 -4.88 -16.64
C TYR A 78 -9.29 -5.31 -17.28
N THR A 79 -8.81 -4.62 -18.31
CA THR A 79 -7.57 -4.96 -19.01
C THR A 79 -6.37 -4.92 -18.08
N VAL A 80 -6.33 -3.96 -17.15
CA VAL A 80 -5.23 -3.83 -16.18
C VAL A 80 -5.07 -5.08 -15.32
N GLY A 81 -6.17 -5.68 -14.85
CA GLY A 81 -6.12 -6.91 -14.07
C GLY A 81 -5.49 -8.08 -14.83
N LYS A 82 -5.85 -8.21 -16.12
CA LYS A 82 -5.28 -9.25 -17.02
C LYS A 82 -3.77 -9.03 -17.23
N VAL A 83 -3.36 -7.79 -17.48
CA VAL A 83 -1.94 -7.44 -17.67
C VAL A 83 -1.13 -7.69 -16.40
N ILE A 84 -1.65 -7.32 -15.24
CA ILE A 84 -0.99 -7.57 -13.95
C ILE A 84 -0.85 -9.08 -13.68
N GLN A 85 -1.88 -9.87 -13.99
CA GLN A 85 -1.78 -11.34 -13.86
C GLN A 85 -0.68 -11.91 -14.76
N GLN A 86 -0.61 -11.49 -16.02
CA GLN A 86 0.46 -11.91 -16.94
C GLN A 86 1.85 -11.52 -16.44
N LEU A 87 2.02 -10.28 -15.94
CA LEU A 87 3.29 -9.83 -15.36
C LEU A 87 3.66 -10.64 -14.11
N TYR A 88 2.70 -11.02 -13.30
CA TYR A 88 2.92 -11.89 -12.14
C TYR A 88 3.40 -13.28 -12.56
N ASP A 89 2.78 -13.88 -13.57
CA ASP A 89 3.16 -15.20 -14.09
C ASP A 89 4.56 -15.17 -14.70
N ILE A 90 4.89 -14.15 -15.48
CA ILE A 90 6.24 -13.92 -16.00
C ILE A 90 7.24 -13.78 -14.84
N ARG A 91 6.89 -13.01 -13.80
CA ARG A 91 7.73 -12.84 -12.61
C ARG A 91 8.04 -14.18 -11.94
N LYS A 92 7.04 -15.06 -11.79
CA LYS A 92 7.21 -16.38 -11.18
C LYS A 92 8.16 -17.29 -11.98
N ALA A 93 8.16 -17.17 -13.30
CA ALA A 93 9.03 -17.92 -14.22
C ALA A 93 10.40 -17.27 -14.43
N SER A 94 10.65 -16.08 -13.90
CA SER A 94 11.86 -15.28 -14.17
C SER A 94 12.97 -15.55 -13.18
N ASN A 95 14.21 -15.21 -13.59
CA ASN A 95 15.35 -15.18 -12.68
C ASN A 95 15.15 -14.09 -11.59
N PRO A 96 15.88 -14.18 -10.45
CA PRO A 96 15.67 -13.29 -9.30
C PRO A 96 15.76 -11.78 -9.63
N LYS A 97 16.66 -11.38 -10.53
CA LYS A 97 16.86 -9.98 -10.91
C LYS A 97 15.65 -9.43 -11.67
N LEU A 98 15.17 -10.17 -12.67
CA LEU A 98 13.97 -9.77 -13.44
C LEU A 98 12.72 -9.84 -12.56
N ALA A 99 12.59 -10.87 -11.72
CA ALA A 99 11.48 -11.01 -10.78
C ALA A 99 11.37 -9.82 -9.83
N MET A 100 12.50 -9.29 -9.33
CA MET A 100 12.53 -8.09 -8.49
C MET A 100 12.11 -6.85 -9.27
N THR A 101 12.60 -6.68 -10.50
CA THR A 101 12.24 -5.55 -11.37
C THR A 101 10.73 -5.54 -11.66
N LEU A 102 10.17 -6.70 -12.01
CA LEU A 102 8.73 -6.85 -12.25
C LEU A 102 7.90 -6.56 -10.99
N LYS A 103 8.37 -7.00 -9.80
CA LYS A 103 7.73 -6.67 -8.52
C LYS A 103 7.67 -5.16 -8.30
N LEU A 104 8.78 -4.46 -8.52
CA LEU A 104 8.83 -3.00 -8.37
C LEU A 104 7.92 -2.29 -9.39
N LEU A 105 7.92 -2.73 -10.64
CA LEU A 105 7.06 -2.19 -11.68
C LEU A 105 5.58 -2.32 -11.30
N MET A 106 5.14 -3.52 -10.94
CA MET A 106 3.77 -3.78 -10.55
C MET A 106 3.36 -2.96 -9.32
N ASN A 107 4.18 -2.94 -8.26
CA ASN A 107 3.90 -2.15 -7.05
C ASN A 107 3.82 -0.64 -7.33
N SER A 108 4.58 -0.14 -8.29
CA SER A 108 4.55 1.27 -8.67
C SER A 108 3.29 1.65 -9.45
N THR A 109 2.63 0.69 -10.08
CA THR A 109 1.50 0.94 -10.99
C THR A 109 0.38 1.74 -10.33
N TRP A 110 -0.12 1.26 -9.20
CA TRP A 110 -1.19 1.94 -8.47
C TRP A 110 -0.67 3.11 -7.63
N GLY A 111 0.53 2.98 -7.05
CA GLY A 111 1.13 4.03 -6.21
C GLY A 111 1.38 5.34 -6.97
N TYR A 112 1.69 5.26 -8.26
CA TYR A 112 1.81 6.45 -9.10
C TYR A 112 0.48 7.16 -9.32
N SER A 113 -0.62 6.45 -9.36
CA SER A 113 -1.94 7.03 -9.63
C SER A 113 -2.44 7.98 -8.53
N ILE A 114 -1.95 7.82 -7.29
CA ILE A 114 -2.32 8.68 -6.16
C ILE A 114 -1.38 9.86 -5.94
N LYS A 115 -0.29 9.97 -6.69
CA LYS A 115 0.60 11.13 -6.56
C LYS A 115 -0.16 12.42 -6.76
N LYS A 116 0.11 13.38 -5.88
CA LYS A 116 -0.42 14.74 -6.04
C LYS A 116 0.37 15.45 -7.16
N PRO A 117 -0.29 16.33 -7.93
CA PRO A 117 0.39 17.10 -8.99
C PRO A 117 1.47 18.05 -8.46
N GLN A 118 1.51 18.24 -7.16
CA GLN A 118 2.46 19.10 -6.48
C GLN A 118 3.03 18.40 -5.25
N GLU A 119 4.31 18.59 -5.01
CA GLU A 119 5.02 18.06 -3.86
C GLU A 119 5.43 19.18 -2.91
N MET A 120 4.91 19.13 -1.68
CA MET A 120 5.33 20.04 -0.62
C MET A 120 6.40 19.37 0.24
N LYS A 121 7.57 20.01 0.35
CA LYS A 121 8.69 19.53 1.16
C LYS A 121 9.18 20.62 2.08
N SER A 122 9.42 20.25 3.34
CA SER A 122 10.11 21.09 4.31
C SER A 122 11.48 20.50 4.60
N LYS A 123 12.52 21.31 4.50
CA LYS A 123 13.91 20.92 4.76
C LYS A 123 14.64 22.04 5.47
N HIS A 124 15.54 21.64 6.38
CA HIS A 124 16.41 22.57 7.08
C HIS A 124 17.63 22.92 6.21
N TYR A 125 17.98 24.20 6.15
CA TYR A 125 19.12 24.74 5.42
C TYR A 125 19.98 25.60 6.34
N GLU A 126 21.29 25.56 6.15
CA GLU A 126 22.24 26.37 6.92
C GLU A 126 22.21 27.87 6.54
N LYS A 127 21.88 28.16 5.27
CA LYS A 127 21.75 29.52 4.74
C LYS A 127 20.43 29.64 3.96
N VAL A 128 19.38 30.05 4.66
CA VAL A 128 18.04 30.18 4.12
C VAL A 128 17.96 31.19 2.98
N ASP A 129 18.57 32.37 3.17
CA ASP A 129 18.50 33.46 2.18
C ASP A 129 19.04 33.04 0.82
N ASN A 130 20.19 32.36 0.80
CA ASN A 130 20.79 31.87 -0.46
C ASN A 130 19.89 30.84 -1.16
N PHE A 131 19.17 30.02 -0.39
CA PHE A 131 18.23 29.05 -0.95
C PHE A 131 16.97 29.76 -1.48
N VAL A 132 16.42 30.68 -0.72
CA VAL A 132 15.21 31.46 -1.09
C VAL A 132 15.48 32.27 -2.36
N GLU A 133 16.62 32.97 -2.44
CA GLU A 133 17.02 33.73 -3.63
C GLU A 133 17.09 32.85 -4.89
N ARG A 134 17.68 31.66 -4.78
CA ARG A 134 17.88 30.75 -5.92
C ARG A 134 16.62 30.02 -6.35
N PHE A 135 15.72 29.71 -5.41
CA PHE A 135 14.54 28.84 -5.63
C PHE A 135 13.21 29.52 -5.32
N SER A 136 13.19 30.86 -5.26
CA SER A 136 12.02 31.66 -4.87
C SER A 136 10.69 31.25 -5.51
N PRO A 137 10.61 30.87 -6.82
CA PRO A 137 9.33 30.48 -7.43
C PRO A 137 8.67 29.24 -6.79
N PHE A 138 9.45 28.45 -6.04
CA PHE A 138 8.96 27.23 -5.40
C PHE A 138 8.86 27.34 -3.88
N VAL A 139 9.31 28.47 -3.29
CA VAL A 139 9.29 28.67 -1.83
C VAL A 139 7.91 29.16 -1.41
N LEU A 140 7.23 28.38 -0.54
CA LEU A 140 5.96 28.76 0.07
C LEU A 140 6.16 29.59 1.33
N LYS A 141 7.07 29.13 2.19
CA LYS A 141 7.43 29.80 3.44
C LYS A 141 8.82 29.40 3.88
N TYR A 142 9.42 30.26 4.72
CA TYR A 142 10.65 29.93 5.43
C TYR A 142 10.62 30.53 6.84
N GLU A 143 11.36 29.89 7.75
CA GLU A 143 11.44 30.30 9.14
C GLU A 143 12.90 30.14 9.59
N PHE A 144 13.49 31.22 10.11
CA PHE A 144 14.82 31.14 10.71
C PHE A 144 14.74 30.43 12.07
N THR A 145 15.65 29.50 12.33
CA THR A 145 15.75 28.78 13.60
C THR A 145 16.92 29.25 14.43
N GLN A 146 18.07 29.50 13.79
CA GLN A 146 19.27 30.01 14.45
C GLN A 146 20.17 30.73 13.44
N GLY A 147 20.43 32.03 13.65
CA GLY A 147 21.23 32.83 12.74
C GLY A 147 20.67 32.84 11.32
N GLN A 148 21.46 32.39 10.34
CA GLN A 148 21.04 32.28 8.93
C GLN A 148 20.44 30.94 8.59
N SER A 149 20.40 29.99 9.52
CA SER A 149 19.85 28.67 9.31
C SER A 149 18.34 28.63 9.60
N GLY A 150 17.63 27.75 8.93
CA GLY A 150 16.18 27.66 9.13
C GLY A 150 15.51 26.60 8.27
N LEU A 151 14.19 26.50 8.47
CA LEU A 151 13.31 25.59 7.74
C LEU A 151 12.75 26.31 6.52
N VAL A 152 12.90 25.70 5.36
CA VAL A 152 12.28 26.17 4.11
C VAL A 152 11.26 25.15 3.62
N THR A 153 10.05 25.59 3.39
CA THR A 153 8.98 24.80 2.78
C THR A 153 8.82 25.21 1.33
N THR A 154 8.94 24.24 0.44
CA THR A 154 8.81 24.43 -1.01
C THR A 154 7.58 23.68 -1.54
N LEU A 155 6.92 24.26 -2.53
CA LEU A 155 5.92 23.61 -3.37
C LEU A 155 6.50 23.48 -4.77
N LYS A 156 6.81 22.25 -5.15
CA LYS A 156 7.38 21.97 -6.47
C LYS A 156 6.36 21.19 -7.29
N PRO A 157 6.01 21.64 -8.50
CA PRO A 157 5.19 20.85 -9.41
C PRO A 157 5.93 19.56 -9.78
N ILE A 158 5.21 18.45 -9.84
CA ILE A 158 5.71 17.18 -10.35
C ILE A 158 5.51 17.20 -11.85
N VAL A 159 6.60 17.23 -12.62
CA VAL A 159 6.57 17.37 -14.08
C VAL A 159 5.91 16.15 -14.75
N GLU A 160 6.15 14.96 -14.20
CA GLU A 160 5.55 13.71 -14.68
C GLU A 160 4.73 13.09 -13.56
N HIS A 161 3.45 13.30 -13.58
CA HIS A 161 2.51 12.63 -12.68
C HIS A 161 1.26 12.23 -13.46
N TRP A 162 0.60 11.21 -12.95
CA TRP A 162 -0.69 10.77 -13.46
C TRP A 162 -1.70 10.88 -12.34
N SER A 163 -2.75 11.65 -12.57
CA SER A 163 -3.80 11.88 -11.59
C SER A 163 -4.98 10.94 -11.87
N TYR A 164 -4.84 9.69 -11.45
CA TYR A 164 -5.88 8.69 -11.52
C TYR A 164 -6.29 8.20 -10.11
N PRO A 165 -6.79 9.08 -9.23
CA PRO A 165 -7.13 8.71 -7.86
C PRO A 165 -8.24 7.65 -7.81
N GLN A 166 -9.12 7.59 -8.82
CA GLN A 166 -10.13 6.55 -8.99
C GLN A 166 -9.53 5.15 -9.11
N PHE A 167 -8.37 5.02 -9.76
CA PHE A 167 -7.69 3.74 -9.87
C PHE A 167 -7.15 3.30 -8.51
N ALA A 168 -6.51 4.21 -7.78
CA ALA A 168 -6.04 3.91 -6.43
C ALA A 168 -7.20 3.57 -5.49
N LYS A 169 -8.31 4.31 -5.59
CA LYS A 169 -9.52 4.01 -4.81
C LYS A 169 -10.04 2.61 -5.09
N ALA A 170 -10.19 2.22 -6.36
CA ALA A 170 -10.65 0.88 -6.72
C ALA A 170 -9.75 -0.23 -6.14
N VAL A 171 -8.43 -0.03 -6.12
CA VAL A 171 -7.49 -1.00 -5.52
C VAL A 171 -7.68 -1.09 -4.00
N LEU A 172 -7.83 0.05 -3.32
CA LEU A 172 -8.02 0.09 -1.87
C LEU A 172 -9.40 -0.43 -1.45
N ASP A 173 -10.45 -0.11 -2.19
CA ASP A 173 -11.80 -0.64 -1.94
C ASP A 173 -11.81 -2.17 -2.04
N ASN A 174 -11.23 -2.75 -3.10
CA ASN A 174 -11.10 -4.21 -3.26
C ASN A 174 -10.26 -4.83 -2.12
N TYR A 175 -9.22 -4.14 -1.67
CA TYR A 175 -8.41 -4.55 -0.51
C TYR A 175 -9.26 -4.57 0.76
N ASN A 176 -9.95 -3.47 1.07
CA ASN A 176 -10.74 -3.32 2.30
C ASN A 176 -11.90 -4.32 2.34
N GLU A 177 -12.57 -4.56 1.22
CA GLU A 177 -13.62 -5.57 1.09
C GLU A 177 -13.08 -6.97 1.41
N PHE A 178 -11.96 -7.36 0.79
CA PHE A 178 -11.34 -8.66 1.02
C PHE A 178 -10.92 -8.85 2.49
N PHE A 179 -10.21 -7.89 3.07
CA PHE A 179 -9.76 -8.01 4.46
C PHE A 179 -10.91 -7.90 5.47
N SER A 180 -11.97 -7.16 5.15
CA SER A 180 -13.20 -7.13 5.95
C SER A 180 -13.87 -8.50 5.94
N GLU A 181 -13.97 -9.15 4.79
CA GLU A 181 -14.49 -10.51 4.67
C GLU A 181 -13.64 -11.52 5.49
N VAL A 182 -12.32 -11.46 5.36
CA VAL A 182 -11.41 -12.32 6.14
C VAL A 182 -11.62 -12.10 7.64
N LYS A 183 -11.60 -10.86 8.10
CA LYS A 183 -11.76 -10.50 9.53
C LYS A 183 -13.15 -10.85 10.08
N SER A 184 -14.17 -10.94 9.25
CA SER A 184 -15.50 -11.39 9.67
C SER A 184 -15.59 -12.89 9.95
N LYS A 185 -14.68 -13.69 9.39
CA LYS A 185 -14.67 -15.17 9.47
C LYS A 185 -13.52 -15.73 10.29
N VAL A 186 -12.44 -14.95 10.46
CA VAL A 186 -11.18 -15.34 11.07
C VAL A 186 -10.86 -14.39 12.22
N LYS A 187 -10.55 -14.93 13.39
CA LYS A 187 -10.08 -14.12 14.51
C LYS A 187 -8.66 -13.64 14.23
N VAL A 188 -8.51 -12.33 14.02
CA VAL A 188 -7.23 -11.69 13.74
C VAL A 188 -6.80 -10.88 14.97
N TYR A 189 -5.58 -11.10 15.45
CA TYR A 189 -5.00 -10.42 16.60
C TYR A 189 -4.15 -9.20 16.22
N TYR A 190 -3.50 -9.29 15.06
CA TYR A 190 -2.61 -8.25 14.57
C TYR A 190 -2.65 -8.23 13.04
N GLU A 191 -2.59 -7.04 12.47
CA GLU A 191 -2.46 -6.83 11.02
C GLU A 191 -1.25 -5.97 10.71
N ASN A 192 -0.60 -6.23 9.59
CA ASN A 192 0.50 -5.43 9.09
C ASN A 192 0.39 -5.30 7.57
N ILE A 193 -0.48 -4.38 7.14
CA ILE A 193 -0.81 -4.15 5.73
C ILE A 193 -1.42 -5.41 5.10
N ASP A 194 -0.61 -6.31 4.60
CA ASP A 194 -0.96 -7.53 3.87
C ASP A 194 -0.69 -8.83 4.66
N ALA A 195 -0.27 -8.70 5.90
CA ALA A 195 -0.01 -9.83 6.78
C ALA A 195 -0.93 -9.82 8.01
N LEU A 196 -1.25 -11.00 8.51
CA LEU A 196 -2.10 -11.22 9.67
C LEU A 196 -1.43 -12.12 10.69
N MET A 197 -1.76 -11.91 11.99
CA MET A 197 -1.56 -12.91 13.04
C MET A 197 -2.91 -13.46 13.48
N THR A 198 -3.03 -14.78 13.46
CA THR A 198 -4.23 -15.53 13.88
C THR A 198 -3.82 -16.76 14.66
N ASN A 199 -4.74 -17.36 15.41
CA ASN A 199 -4.50 -18.65 16.08
C ASN A 199 -4.68 -19.83 15.09
N GLU A 200 -4.53 -21.04 15.60
CA GLU A 200 -4.66 -22.27 14.80
C GLU A 200 -6.04 -22.42 14.18
N GLU A 201 -7.11 -22.11 14.93
CA GLU A 201 -8.47 -22.14 14.43
C GLU A 201 -8.66 -21.20 13.23
N GLY A 202 -8.16 -19.95 13.36
CA GLY A 202 -8.23 -18.97 12.29
C GLY A 202 -7.40 -19.37 11.07
N TYR A 203 -6.22 -19.96 11.26
CA TYR A 203 -5.40 -20.47 10.16
C TYR A 203 -6.08 -21.64 9.43
N ASN A 204 -6.66 -22.59 10.16
CA ASN A 204 -7.43 -23.69 9.58
C ASN A 204 -8.63 -23.16 8.80
N LYS A 205 -9.28 -22.13 9.31
CA LYS A 205 -10.39 -21.46 8.59
C LYS A 205 -9.93 -20.85 7.26
N LEU A 206 -8.76 -20.22 7.21
CA LEU A 206 -8.18 -19.72 5.95
C LEU A 206 -7.91 -20.86 4.96
N ILE A 207 -7.48 -22.05 5.44
CA ILE A 207 -7.30 -23.24 4.61
C ILE A 207 -8.65 -23.71 4.05
N GLU A 208 -9.67 -23.86 4.90
CA GLU A 208 -11.03 -24.26 4.48
C GLU A 208 -11.64 -23.33 3.42
N MET A 209 -11.36 -22.03 3.54
CA MET A 209 -11.78 -21.01 2.57
C MET A 209 -10.98 -21.06 1.25
N GLY A 210 -9.95 -21.92 1.13
CA GLY A 210 -9.06 -21.97 -0.04
C GLY A 210 -8.15 -20.75 -0.17
N MET A 211 -7.99 -19.99 0.91
CA MET A 211 -7.22 -18.75 0.92
C MET A 211 -5.73 -18.95 1.22
N VAL A 212 -5.28 -20.16 1.52
CA VAL A 212 -3.86 -20.46 1.78
C VAL A 212 -3.22 -21.14 0.56
N GLY A 213 -2.06 -20.67 0.14
CA GLY A 213 -1.32 -21.24 -0.99
C GLY A 213 -0.29 -20.29 -1.60
N GLU A 214 0.19 -20.67 -2.81
CA GLU A 214 1.30 -19.96 -3.49
C GLU A 214 0.83 -19.03 -4.62
N LYS A 215 -0.49 -18.96 -4.91
CA LYS A 215 -1.02 -18.11 -5.97
C LYS A 215 -1.11 -16.66 -5.51
N MET A 216 -1.20 -15.74 -6.47
CA MET A 216 -1.50 -14.34 -6.19
C MET A 216 -2.80 -14.22 -5.41
N GLY A 217 -2.76 -13.50 -4.30
CA GLY A 217 -3.92 -13.29 -3.42
C GLY A 217 -4.26 -14.46 -2.50
N GLN A 218 -3.39 -15.45 -2.37
CA GLN A 218 -3.46 -16.44 -1.30
C GLN A 218 -2.47 -16.11 -0.19
N PHE A 219 -2.83 -16.41 1.04
CA PHE A 219 -1.96 -16.29 2.20
C PHE A 219 -0.90 -17.38 2.18
N LYS A 220 0.32 -16.98 2.41
CA LYS A 220 1.45 -17.87 2.67
C LYS A 220 1.77 -17.87 4.16
N LEU A 221 1.94 -19.05 4.73
CA LEU A 221 2.46 -19.16 6.10
C LEU A 221 3.93 -18.72 6.12
N ASP A 222 4.23 -17.68 6.87
CA ASP A 222 5.60 -17.14 7.00
C ASP A 222 6.25 -17.63 8.31
N LYS A 223 5.51 -17.61 9.43
CA LYS A 223 6.02 -18.01 10.75
C LYS A 223 4.92 -18.60 11.61
N ILE A 224 5.32 -19.50 12.51
CA ILE A 224 4.51 -19.93 13.65
C ILE A 224 5.26 -19.52 14.92
N PHE A 225 4.57 -18.79 15.77
CA PHE A 225 5.07 -18.39 17.09
C PHE A 225 4.43 -19.26 18.18
N THR A 226 5.22 -19.72 19.14
CA THR A 226 4.75 -20.34 20.39
C THR A 226 4.52 -19.29 21.48
N GLU A 227 5.14 -18.12 21.33
CA GLU A 227 5.00 -16.96 22.20
C GLU A 227 5.17 -15.71 21.33
N VAL A 228 4.30 -14.71 21.47
CA VAL A 228 4.41 -13.45 20.75
C VAL A 228 3.98 -12.25 21.59
N HIS A 229 4.73 -11.17 21.47
CA HIS A 229 4.48 -9.90 22.15
C HIS A 229 4.44 -8.78 21.12
N VAL A 230 3.27 -8.22 20.88
CA VAL A 230 3.07 -7.06 20.03
C VAL A 230 3.01 -5.81 20.90
N LEU A 231 4.05 -4.98 20.83
CA LEU A 231 4.22 -3.80 21.68
C LEU A 231 3.58 -2.55 21.13
N SER A 232 3.49 -2.46 19.81
CA SER A 232 2.84 -1.35 19.08
C SER A 232 2.80 -1.65 17.59
N LYS A 233 2.33 -0.68 16.78
CA LYS A 233 2.42 -0.74 15.32
C LYS A 233 3.82 -1.11 14.87
N ARG A 234 3.96 -2.21 14.11
CA ARG A 234 5.23 -2.72 13.56
C ARG A 234 6.31 -3.09 14.57
N LYS A 235 6.00 -3.13 15.88
CA LYS A 235 6.96 -3.53 16.91
C LYS A 235 6.47 -4.78 17.62
N TYR A 236 7.08 -5.90 17.30
CA TYR A 236 6.80 -7.16 17.97
C TYR A 236 8.05 -8.03 18.09
N TRP A 237 8.04 -8.95 19.02
CA TRP A 237 8.97 -10.07 19.09
C TRP A 237 8.19 -11.34 19.41
N GLY A 238 8.76 -12.47 19.08
CA GLY A 238 8.16 -13.77 19.38
C GLY A 238 9.17 -14.89 19.29
N VAL A 239 8.82 -16.01 19.85
CA VAL A 239 9.59 -17.27 19.83
C VAL A 239 8.93 -18.21 18.83
N LYS A 240 9.68 -18.68 17.85
CA LYS A 240 9.22 -19.69 16.87
C LYS A 240 9.22 -21.09 17.48
N GLU A 241 8.58 -22.07 16.80
CA GLU A 241 8.56 -23.47 17.24
C GLU A 241 9.96 -24.11 17.36
N ASP A 242 10.94 -23.60 16.62
CA ASP A 242 12.35 -24.03 16.68
C ASP A 242 13.17 -23.34 17.77
N GLY A 243 12.53 -22.45 18.57
CA GLY A 243 13.18 -21.69 19.63
C GLY A 243 13.86 -20.40 19.15
N GLU A 244 13.82 -20.09 17.84
CA GLU A 244 14.39 -18.84 17.31
C GLU A 244 13.57 -17.63 17.79
N ILE A 245 14.26 -16.61 18.31
CA ILE A 245 13.65 -15.35 18.68
C ILE A 245 13.66 -14.39 17.48
N VAL A 246 12.47 -14.04 17.01
CA VAL A 246 12.27 -13.06 15.95
C VAL A 246 11.93 -11.71 16.56
N LYS A 247 12.64 -10.66 16.16
CA LYS A 247 12.36 -9.26 16.52
C LYS A 247 12.06 -8.45 15.26
N HIS A 248 10.94 -7.71 15.28
CA HIS A 248 10.57 -6.84 14.17
C HIS A 248 10.55 -5.37 14.61
N CYS A 249 11.26 -4.50 13.88
CA CYS A 249 11.41 -3.07 14.17
C CYS A 249 11.80 -2.75 15.63
N MET A 250 12.53 -3.64 16.29
CA MET A 250 13.11 -3.47 17.62
C MET A 250 14.63 -3.30 17.50
N LYS A 251 15.15 -2.30 18.19
CA LYS A 251 16.61 -2.10 18.34
C LYS A 251 17.12 -2.91 19.52
#